data_2ba52083e301abb862cf2d796f576944
#
_entry.id   2ba52083e301abb862cf2d796f576944
#
_cell.length_a   1.000
_cell.length_b   1.000
_cell.length_c   1.000
_cell.angle_alpha   90.00
_cell.angle_beta   90.00
_cell.angle_gamma   90.00
#
_symmetry.space_group_name_H-M   'P 1'
#
loop_
_entity.id
_entity.type
_entity.pdbx_description
1 polymer ?
#
loop_
_entity_poly.entity_id
_entity_poly.type
_entity_poly.pdbx_seq_one_letter_code
_entity_poly.pdbx_strand_id
1 'polypeptide(L)'
;MDKKMSMISRRKLLTTTPLLAAGAMLTAGLPGKLVAATATANSTVQPGEKTLVTYFQVAMQKRWPINKKLVQAKPYAKYFQKDLVVPVEMVEALEKGPLPKEWVMPPTVDGLKNVMQTFEQAPVSGYALVEEGPLAYAQSRHVFPGVTAKMFEWWFCWHPLESERYMLWFPYAHIHNSVKDPKRLADTSLTYGERLYGNPNHITEYIGNMFLDGVISFDDPSAFGVDKALIEKEGFTFNASGIISPWDAPDTPLVLMIHLARDTPAGLEMINRYWIGAHDSFDRFKKFPGGASKSKALTRKMGLDKAALENFAYEMALHDMTEFTCLGKFLADIYKENNPNS
;
A
#
# COMPACT_ATOMS: atom_id res chain seq x y z
N MET A 1 12.70 13.91 -37.53
CA MET A 1 11.79 12.75 -37.75
C MET A 1 11.35 12.29 -36.39
N ASP A 2 10.27 12.92 -35.90
CA ASP A 2 9.74 12.67 -34.51
C ASP A 2 8.83 11.44 -34.54
N LYS A 3 9.25 10.37 -33.87
CA LYS A 3 8.37 9.23 -33.57
C LYS A 3 7.57 9.59 -32.31
N LYS A 4 6.35 10.09 -32.47
CA LYS A 4 5.32 10.11 -31.43
C LYS A 4 5.05 8.67 -31.01
N MET A 5 5.54 8.28 -29.84
CA MET A 5 5.06 7.05 -29.18
C MET A 5 3.64 7.29 -28.68
N SER A 6 2.69 6.63 -29.34
CA SER A 6 1.30 6.55 -28.91
C SER A 6 1.23 5.89 -27.53
N MET A 7 0.79 6.63 -26.51
CA MET A 7 0.44 6.06 -25.21
C MET A 7 -0.80 5.20 -25.39
N ILE A 8 -0.62 3.89 -25.32
CA ILE A 8 -1.73 2.94 -25.22
C ILE A 8 -2.34 3.12 -23.83
N SER A 9 -3.59 3.53 -23.79
CA SER A 9 -4.34 3.67 -22.54
C SER A 9 -4.33 2.35 -21.76
N ARG A 10 -3.81 2.38 -20.53
CA ARG A 10 -3.71 1.22 -19.61
C ARG A 10 -5.07 0.59 -19.27
N ARG A 11 -6.18 1.28 -19.54
CA ARG A 11 -7.57 0.82 -19.31
C ARG A 11 -7.98 -0.43 -20.10
N LYS A 12 -7.24 -0.88 -21.10
CA LYS A 12 -7.61 -2.03 -21.95
C LYS A 12 -7.07 -3.39 -21.50
N LEU A 13 -6.27 -3.47 -20.44
CA LEU A 13 -5.56 -4.71 -20.09
C LEU A 13 -6.25 -5.60 -19.06
N LEU A 14 -7.30 -5.14 -18.40
CA LEU A 14 -8.00 -5.91 -17.36
C LEU A 14 -9.38 -6.45 -17.77
N THR A 15 -9.82 -6.23 -19.01
CA THR A 15 -11.13 -6.71 -19.47
C THR A 15 -11.01 -7.70 -20.64
N THR A 16 -10.82 -8.98 -20.34
CA THR A 16 -11.17 -10.09 -21.23
C THR A 16 -12.04 -11.08 -20.48
N THR A 17 -13.30 -10.72 -20.29
CA THR A 17 -14.39 -11.68 -20.08
C THR A 17 -15.24 -11.70 -21.36
N PRO A 18 -15.65 -12.85 -21.89
CA PRO A 18 -16.42 -12.89 -23.14
C PRO A 18 -17.85 -12.39 -22.90
N LEU A 19 -18.23 -11.31 -23.59
CA LEU A 19 -19.61 -10.85 -23.66
C LEU A 19 -20.42 -11.80 -24.55
N LEU A 20 -21.41 -12.45 -23.98
CA LEU A 20 -22.50 -13.08 -24.72
C LEU A 20 -23.42 -11.99 -25.30
N ALA A 21 -23.50 -11.93 -26.62
CA ALA A 21 -24.36 -11.02 -27.36
C ALA A 21 -25.83 -11.43 -27.22
N ALA A 22 -26.68 -10.54 -26.70
CA ALA A 22 -28.11 -10.58 -26.86
C ALA A 22 -28.57 -9.38 -27.70
N GLY A 23 -29.17 -9.66 -28.82
CA GLY A 23 -29.63 -8.65 -29.77
C GLY A 23 -30.78 -7.81 -29.25
N ALA A 24 -30.80 -6.52 -29.57
CA ALA A 24 -31.91 -5.62 -29.36
C ALA A 24 -32.37 -5.01 -30.68
N MET A 25 -33.64 -5.17 -30.99
CA MET A 25 -34.35 -4.53 -32.11
C MET A 25 -34.53 -3.02 -31.87
N LEU A 26 -34.34 -2.24 -32.94
CA LEU A 26 -34.67 -0.83 -33.01
C LEU A 26 -36.20 -0.65 -33.15
N THR A 27 -36.80 0.18 -32.29
CA THR A 27 -38.02 0.93 -32.59
C THR A 27 -37.84 2.41 -32.38
N ALA A 28 -38.12 3.19 -33.40
CA ALA A 28 -38.07 4.66 -33.38
C ALA A 28 -39.36 5.24 -32.77
N GLY A 29 -39.24 6.32 -31.97
CA GLY A 29 -40.43 7.10 -31.55
C GLY A 29 -40.24 8.07 -30.40
N LEU A 30 -40.06 9.38 -30.73
CA LEU A 30 -40.48 10.63 -30.04
C LEU A 30 -39.87 11.07 -28.70
N PRO A 31 -39.75 12.41 -28.44
CA PRO A 31 -38.87 12.95 -27.38
C PRO A 31 -39.60 13.05 -26.04
N GLY A 32 -39.18 12.26 -25.10
CA GLY A 32 -39.57 12.33 -23.70
C GLY A 32 -38.40 12.63 -22.81
N LYS A 33 -38.61 13.51 -21.83
CA LYS A 33 -37.66 14.04 -20.82
C LYS A 33 -36.65 12.98 -20.39
N LEU A 34 -35.35 13.34 -20.51
CA LEU A 34 -34.24 12.61 -19.85
C LEU A 34 -34.43 12.69 -18.33
N VAL A 35 -35.01 11.69 -17.73
CA VAL A 35 -34.85 11.38 -16.32
C VAL A 35 -33.49 10.72 -16.23
N ALA A 36 -32.51 11.38 -15.61
CA ALA A 36 -31.25 10.77 -15.25
C ALA A 36 -31.54 9.62 -14.29
N ALA A 37 -31.62 8.40 -14.83
CA ALA A 37 -31.58 7.20 -14.04
C ALA A 37 -30.16 7.12 -13.48
N THR A 38 -29.98 7.43 -12.20
CA THR A 38 -28.86 7.00 -11.42
C THR A 38 -28.88 5.48 -11.40
N ALA A 39 -28.21 4.86 -12.37
CA ALA A 39 -27.91 3.44 -12.32
C ALA A 39 -26.90 3.25 -11.19
N THR A 40 -27.38 2.97 -9.99
CA THR A 40 -26.63 2.20 -9.00
C THR A 40 -26.42 0.84 -9.64
N ALA A 41 -25.29 0.67 -10.33
CA ALA A 41 -24.82 -0.64 -10.71
C ALA A 41 -24.58 -1.38 -9.39
N ASN A 42 -25.50 -2.27 -9.02
CA ASN A 42 -25.27 -3.23 -7.95
C ASN A 42 -24.05 -4.03 -8.38
N SER A 43 -22.92 -3.83 -7.71
CA SER A 43 -21.76 -4.69 -7.87
C SER A 43 -22.22 -6.13 -7.59
N THR A 44 -21.97 -7.02 -8.54
CA THR A 44 -22.27 -8.46 -8.38
C THR A 44 -21.14 -9.18 -7.65
N VAL A 45 -20.11 -8.45 -7.22
CA VAL A 45 -18.94 -8.98 -6.52
C VAL A 45 -19.36 -9.55 -5.17
N GLN A 46 -18.96 -10.78 -4.93
CA GLN A 46 -19.19 -11.44 -3.65
C GLN A 46 -18.11 -11.01 -2.63
N PRO A 47 -18.46 -10.79 -1.36
CA PRO A 47 -17.46 -10.48 -0.33
C PRO A 47 -16.35 -11.52 -0.30
N GLY A 48 -15.10 -11.08 -0.36
CA GLY A 48 -13.92 -11.95 -0.34
C GLY A 48 -13.55 -12.58 -1.68
N GLU A 49 -14.29 -12.30 -2.77
CA GLU A 49 -13.92 -12.73 -4.12
C GLU A 49 -12.53 -12.16 -4.50
N LYS A 50 -11.68 -13.03 -5.11
CA LYS A 50 -10.32 -12.67 -5.52
C LYS A 50 -10.10 -12.97 -6.99
N THR A 51 -9.29 -12.14 -7.63
CA THR A 51 -8.85 -12.32 -9.02
C THR A 51 -7.33 -12.41 -9.10
N LEU A 52 -6.82 -13.11 -10.13
CA LEU A 52 -5.40 -13.21 -10.39
C LEU A 52 -4.84 -11.86 -10.87
N VAL A 53 -3.65 -11.53 -10.39
CA VAL A 53 -2.83 -10.46 -10.98
C VAL A 53 -2.19 -11.03 -12.24
N THR A 54 -2.72 -10.67 -13.40
CA THR A 54 -2.30 -11.22 -14.70
C THR A 54 -1.13 -10.47 -15.35
N TYR A 55 -0.80 -9.29 -14.84
CA TYR A 55 0.25 -8.45 -15.39
C TYR A 55 1.13 -7.82 -14.31
N PHE A 56 2.42 -7.92 -14.50
CA PHE A 56 3.43 -7.16 -13.75
C PHE A 56 4.30 -6.39 -14.74
N GLN A 57 4.84 -5.25 -14.33
CA GLN A 57 5.80 -4.49 -15.12
C GLN A 57 7.02 -5.35 -15.50
N VAL A 58 7.64 -5.07 -16.65
CA VAL A 58 8.74 -5.91 -17.20
C VAL A 58 9.88 -6.12 -16.20
N ALA A 59 10.24 -5.07 -15.43
CA ALA A 59 11.28 -5.16 -14.40
C ALA A 59 10.89 -6.15 -13.30
N MET A 60 9.64 -6.10 -12.85
CA MET A 60 9.09 -6.99 -11.83
C MET A 60 9.02 -8.45 -12.35
N GLN A 61 8.60 -8.67 -13.61
CA GLN A 61 8.60 -9.99 -14.22
C GLN A 61 10.01 -10.61 -14.25
N LYS A 62 11.04 -9.81 -14.57
CA LYS A 62 12.44 -10.25 -14.55
C LYS A 62 12.94 -10.53 -13.13
N ARG A 63 12.36 -9.87 -12.12
CA ARG A 63 12.76 -10.04 -10.73
C ARG A 63 12.29 -11.36 -10.12
N TRP A 64 11.10 -11.82 -10.47
CA TRP A 64 10.52 -13.05 -9.90
C TRP A 64 11.45 -14.28 -9.98
N PRO A 65 12.03 -14.68 -11.15
CA PRO A 65 12.92 -15.84 -11.21
C PRO A 65 14.20 -15.66 -10.40
N ILE A 66 14.69 -14.43 -10.24
CA ILE A 66 15.86 -14.13 -9.41
C ILE A 66 15.50 -14.38 -7.95
N ASN A 67 14.40 -13.81 -7.47
CA ASN A 67 13.91 -14.00 -6.10
C ASN A 67 13.63 -15.47 -5.81
N LYS A 68 12.99 -16.19 -6.74
CA LYS A 68 12.76 -17.63 -6.62
C LYS A 68 14.05 -18.40 -6.35
N LYS A 69 15.11 -18.10 -7.13
CA LYS A 69 16.42 -18.75 -6.96
C LYS A 69 17.03 -18.48 -5.60
N LEU A 70 16.88 -17.27 -5.06
CA LEU A 70 17.38 -16.89 -3.73
C LEU A 70 16.61 -17.59 -2.60
N VAL A 71 15.28 -17.65 -2.73
CA VAL A 71 14.39 -18.19 -1.69
C VAL A 71 14.34 -19.73 -1.69
N GLN A 72 14.58 -20.42 -2.83
CA GLN A 72 14.30 -21.85 -3.00
C GLN A 72 15.02 -22.79 -2.00
N ALA A 73 16.17 -22.38 -1.44
CA ALA A 73 16.94 -23.16 -0.47
C ALA A 73 16.58 -22.81 0.99
N LYS A 74 15.65 -21.89 1.22
CA LYS A 74 15.27 -21.44 2.56
C LYS A 74 14.17 -22.33 3.15
N PRO A 75 14.10 -22.49 4.49
CA PRO A 75 13.10 -23.35 5.12
C PRO A 75 11.66 -22.87 4.88
N TYR A 76 11.48 -21.60 4.58
CA TYR A 76 10.19 -20.97 4.29
C TYR A 76 9.87 -20.85 2.79
N ALA A 77 10.64 -21.50 1.89
CA ALA A 77 10.49 -21.42 0.43
C ALA A 77 9.08 -21.80 -0.07
N LYS A 78 8.37 -22.68 0.66
CA LYS A 78 7.00 -23.09 0.34
C LYS A 78 5.99 -21.93 0.32
N TYR A 79 6.29 -20.80 0.98
CA TYR A 79 5.46 -19.60 1.00
C TYR A 79 5.74 -18.65 -0.17
N PHE A 80 6.76 -18.92 -0.99
CA PHE A 80 7.08 -18.11 -2.17
C PHE A 80 6.12 -18.40 -3.31
N GLN A 81 5.25 -17.43 -3.62
CA GLN A 81 4.15 -17.62 -4.57
C GLN A 81 4.51 -17.13 -5.98
N LYS A 82 3.92 -17.78 -6.98
CA LYS A 82 3.92 -17.31 -8.38
C LYS A 82 2.63 -16.57 -8.71
N ASP A 83 1.52 -17.19 -8.37
CA ASP A 83 0.19 -16.70 -8.74
C ASP A 83 -0.36 -15.84 -7.60
N LEU A 84 -0.21 -14.52 -7.74
CA LEU A 84 -0.72 -13.56 -6.79
C LEU A 84 -2.17 -13.23 -7.13
N VAL A 85 -2.97 -13.02 -6.11
CA VAL A 85 -4.37 -12.62 -6.23
C VAL A 85 -4.63 -11.37 -5.41
N VAL A 86 -5.66 -10.62 -5.82
CA VAL A 86 -6.13 -9.42 -5.14
C VAL A 86 -7.65 -9.46 -4.97
N PRO A 87 -8.23 -8.79 -3.96
CA PRO A 87 -9.68 -8.70 -3.81
C PRO A 87 -10.31 -7.97 -5.00
N VAL A 88 -11.36 -8.54 -5.58
CA VAL A 88 -12.06 -7.94 -6.74
C VAL A 88 -12.62 -6.56 -6.37
N GLU A 89 -13.17 -6.41 -5.16
CA GLU A 89 -13.69 -5.13 -4.66
C GLU A 89 -12.64 -4.00 -4.62
N MET A 90 -11.36 -4.34 -4.31
CA MET A 90 -10.28 -3.35 -4.32
C MET A 90 -9.91 -2.94 -5.74
N VAL A 91 -9.89 -3.91 -6.67
CA VAL A 91 -9.65 -3.63 -8.09
C VAL A 91 -10.76 -2.75 -8.65
N GLU A 92 -12.03 -3.09 -8.40
CA GLU A 92 -13.16 -2.27 -8.84
C GLU A 92 -13.14 -0.85 -8.25
N ALA A 93 -12.75 -0.71 -6.97
CA ALA A 93 -12.61 0.61 -6.35
C ALA A 93 -11.53 1.45 -7.05
N LEU A 94 -10.38 0.84 -7.35
CA LEU A 94 -9.25 1.51 -8.00
C LEU A 94 -9.56 1.89 -9.46
N GLU A 95 -10.24 1.00 -10.20
CA GLU A 95 -10.58 1.21 -11.62
C GLU A 95 -11.69 2.26 -11.85
N LYS A 96 -12.38 2.70 -10.79
CA LYS A 96 -13.30 3.85 -10.86
C LYS A 96 -12.58 5.17 -11.16
N GLY A 97 -11.26 5.19 -11.05
CA GLY A 97 -10.42 6.37 -11.21
C GLY A 97 -10.06 7.02 -9.88
N PRO A 98 -9.55 8.27 -9.92
CA PRO A 98 -9.17 8.98 -8.70
C PRO A 98 -10.33 9.10 -7.70
N LEU A 99 -9.99 9.03 -6.42
CA LEU A 99 -10.94 9.20 -5.33
C LEU A 99 -11.68 10.54 -5.43
N PRO A 100 -12.99 10.58 -5.13
CA PRO A 100 -13.70 11.82 -4.87
C PRO A 100 -13.02 12.63 -3.77
N LYS A 101 -13.07 13.95 -3.89
CA LYS A 101 -12.36 14.91 -3.02
C LYS A 101 -12.64 14.69 -1.52
N GLU A 102 -13.87 14.32 -1.18
CA GLU A 102 -14.30 14.06 0.20
C GLU A 102 -13.57 12.90 0.89
N TRP A 103 -12.95 12.01 0.10
CA TRP A 103 -12.15 10.88 0.61
C TRP A 103 -10.64 11.13 0.56
N VAL A 104 -10.20 12.28 0.06
CA VAL A 104 -8.79 12.64 -0.03
C VAL A 104 -8.40 13.44 1.21
N MET A 105 -7.74 12.80 2.15
CA MET A 105 -7.33 13.43 3.40
C MET A 105 -5.95 14.07 3.25
N PRO A 106 -5.77 15.36 3.64
CA PRO A 106 -4.44 15.96 3.69
C PRO A 106 -3.64 15.35 4.86
N PRO A 107 -2.29 15.35 4.81
CA PRO A 107 -1.44 14.80 5.88
C PRO A 107 -1.29 15.79 7.05
N THR A 108 -2.35 16.48 7.41
CA THR A 108 -2.46 17.35 8.59
C THR A 108 -2.95 16.56 9.78
N VAL A 109 -2.82 17.11 10.99
CA VAL A 109 -3.35 16.46 12.21
C VAL A 109 -4.85 16.21 12.09
N ASP A 110 -5.61 17.15 11.54
CA ASP A 110 -7.06 16.99 11.35
C ASP A 110 -7.38 15.97 10.25
N GLY A 111 -6.61 15.96 9.16
CA GLY A 111 -6.75 14.93 8.13
C GLY A 111 -6.51 13.52 8.68
N LEU A 112 -5.51 13.34 9.55
CA LEU A 112 -5.22 12.06 10.20
C LEU A 112 -6.34 11.62 11.16
N LYS A 113 -6.99 12.55 11.86
CA LYS A 113 -8.19 12.25 12.66
C LYS A 113 -9.33 11.74 11.78
N ASN A 114 -9.59 12.41 10.66
CA ASN A 114 -10.64 12.02 9.72
C ASN A 114 -10.41 10.61 9.15
N VAL A 115 -9.15 10.25 8.85
CA VAL A 115 -8.80 8.90 8.40
C VAL A 115 -9.30 7.83 9.38
N MET A 116 -9.08 8.00 10.67
CA MET A 116 -9.50 7.04 11.68
C MET A 116 -11.01 7.05 11.94
N GLN A 117 -11.66 8.20 11.80
CA GLN A 117 -13.09 8.35 12.08
C GLN A 117 -13.98 7.84 10.93
N THR A 118 -13.47 7.81 9.70
CA THR A 118 -14.27 7.51 8.49
C THR A 118 -13.76 6.29 7.72
N PHE A 119 -12.82 5.52 8.28
CA PHE A 119 -12.18 4.44 7.53
C PHE A 119 -13.15 3.33 7.09
N GLU A 120 -14.23 3.08 7.82
CA GLU A 120 -15.24 2.06 7.47
C GLU A 120 -16.09 2.49 6.28
N GLN A 121 -16.32 3.80 6.11
CA GLN A 121 -17.13 4.35 5.02
C GLN A 121 -16.31 4.66 3.77
N ALA A 122 -14.99 4.82 3.90
CA ALA A 122 -14.12 5.13 2.79
C ALA A 122 -14.05 3.98 1.78
N PRO A 123 -13.84 4.26 0.48
CA PRO A 123 -13.57 3.22 -0.50
C PRO A 123 -12.42 2.31 -0.04
N VAL A 124 -12.56 0.99 -0.25
CA VAL A 124 -11.59 -0.02 0.24
C VAL A 124 -10.20 0.11 -0.38
N SER A 125 -10.09 0.76 -1.54
CA SER A 125 -8.83 1.12 -2.18
C SER A 125 -9.03 2.38 -3.03
N GLY A 126 -7.96 3.12 -3.29
CA GLY A 126 -8.02 4.28 -4.16
C GLY A 126 -6.79 5.15 -4.11
N TYR A 127 -6.73 6.11 -5.02
CA TYR A 127 -5.65 7.08 -5.17
C TYR A 127 -6.20 8.44 -5.60
N ALA A 128 -5.47 9.50 -5.37
CA ALA A 128 -5.79 10.84 -5.87
C ALA A 128 -4.60 11.79 -5.79
N LEU A 129 -4.71 12.94 -6.45
CA LEU A 129 -3.89 14.11 -6.15
C LEU A 129 -4.49 14.87 -4.96
N VAL A 130 -3.65 15.37 -4.07
CA VAL A 130 -4.03 16.32 -3.03
C VAL A 130 -3.97 17.72 -3.63
N GLU A 131 -4.97 18.56 -3.39
CA GLU A 131 -5.01 19.92 -3.96
C GLU A 131 -3.86 20.81 -3.48
N GLU A 132 -3.38 20.56 -2.27
CA GLU A 132 -2.35 21.32 -1.60
C GLU A 132 -0.96 20.74 -1.90
N GLY A 133 -0.15 21.48 -2.66
CA GLY A 133 1.25 21.12 -2.95
C GLY A 133 1.44 20.07 -4.04
N PRO A 134 2.69 19.66 -4.31
CA PRO A 134 3.00 18.54 -5.17
C PRO A 134 2.89 17.23 -4.36
N LEU A 135 1.67 16.77 -4.13
CA LEU A 135 1.36 15.65 -3.27
C LEU A 135 0.30 14.75 -3.90
N ALA A 136 0.48 13.45 -3.79
CA ALA A 136 -0.53 12.45 -4.10
C ALA A 136 -0.87 11.62 -2.87
N TYR A 137 -1.99 10.92 -2.92
CA TYR A 137 -2.57 10.14 -1.84
C TYR A 137 -2.97 8.77 -2.35
N ALA A 138 -2.69 7.73 -1.56
CA ALA A 138 -3.24 6.40 -1.79
C ALA A 138 -3.77 5.82 -0.48
N GLN A 139 -4.79 4.97 -0.60
CA GLN A 139 -5.41 4.31 0.55
C GLN A 139 -5.80 2.87 0.26
N SER A 140 -5.83 2.08 1.32
CA SER A 140 -6.43 0.75 1.32
C SER A 140 -7.02 0.39 2.69
N ARG A 141 -7.92 -0.61 2.69
CA ARG A 141 -8.40 -1.32 3.87
C ARG A 141 -8.35 -2.81 3.60
N HIS A 142 -7.72 -3.56 4.50
CA HIS A 142 -7.60 -5.00 4.40
C HIS A 142 -8.27 -5.69 5.59
N VAL A 143 -8.79 -6.88 5.36
CA VAL A 143 -9.21 -7.82 6.41
C VAL A 143 -8.47 -9.13 6.21
N PHE A 144 -7.84 -9.63 7.29
CA PHE A 144 -7.02 -10.83 7.29
C PHE A 144 -7.65 -11.90 8.20
N PRO A 145 -8.52 -12.78 7.68
CA PRO A 145 -9.12 -13.84 8.49
C PRO A 145 -8.06 -14.75 9.13
N GLY A 146 -8.19 -14.99 10.43
CA GLY A 146 -7.26 -15.86 11.17
C GLY A 146 -5.90 -15.24 11.51
N VAL A 147 -5.69 -13.95 11.19
CA VAL A 147 -4.49 -13.19 11.52
C VAL A 147 -4.80 -12.24 12.68
N THR A 148 -3.80 -11.96 13.51
CA THR A 148 -3.88 -11.02 14.65
C THR A 148 -2.82 -9.94 14.57
N ALA A 149 -3.00 -8.86 15.33
CA ALA A 149 -2.02 -7.78 15.48
C ALA A 149 -0.65 -8.32 15.91
N LYS A 150 -0.64 -9.29 16.86
CA LYS A 150 0.59 -9.96 17.32
C LYS A 150 1.36 -10.66 16.20
N MET A 151 0.67 -11.26 15.22
CA MET A 151 1.31 -11.89 14.06
C MET A 151 1.96 -10.85 13.15
N PHE A 152 1.34 -9.67 12.97
CA PHE A 152 1.93 -8.57 12.23
C PHE A 152 3.14 -7.96 12.95
N GLU A 153 3.07 -7.75 14.27
CA GLU A 153 4.22 -7.30 15.07
C GLU A 153 5.41 -8.24 14.92
N TRP A 154 5.14 -9.56 15.01
CA TRP A 154 6.16 -10.58 14.77
C TRP A 154 6.73 -10.47 13.35
N TRP A 155 5.89 -10.35 12.31
CA TRP A 155 6.31 -10.23 10.92
C TRP A 155 7.25 -9.04 10.71
N PHE A 156 6.90 -7.86 11.21
CA PHE A 156 7.72 -6.65 11.09
C PHE A 156 9.04 -6.72 11.88
N CYS A 157 9.17 -7.63 12.84
CA CYS A 157 10.42 -7.91 13.52
C CYS A 157 11.20 -9.09 12.93
N TRP A 158 10.54 -9.96 12.16
CA TRP A 158 11.15 -11.19 11.64
C TRP A 158 11.65 -11.02 10.18
N HIS A 159 10.84 -10.42 9.31
CA HIS A 159 11.21 -10.34 7.89
C HIS A 159 12.40 -9.42 7.60
N PRO A 160 12.66 -8.28 8.31
CA PRO A 160 13.79 -7.41 7.97
C PRO A 160 15.16 -7.99 8.32
N LEU A 161 15.22 -9.11 9.02
CA LEU A 161 16.47 -9.77 9.39
C LEU A 161 17.08 -10.55 8.21
N GLU A 162 16.34 -10.79 7.13
CA GLU A 162 16.80 -11.54 5.97
C GLU A 162 16.01 -11.13 4.73
N SER A 163 16.69 -10.66 3.68
CA SER A 163 16.03 -10.15 2.47
C SER A 163 15.12 -11.17 1.78
N GLU A 164 15.44 -12.46 1.86
CA GLU A 164 14.63 -13.53 1.26
C GLU A 164 13.27 -13.68 1.95
N ARG A 165 13.14 -13.27 3.22
CA ARG A 165 11.85 -13.21 3.93
C ARG A 165 11.00 -12.06 3.39
N TYR A 166 11.62 -10.92 3.09
CA TYR A 166 10.95 -9.78 2.45
C TYR A 166 10.43 -10.16 1.05
N MET A 167 11.17 -10.98 0.29
CA MET A 167 10.77 -11.46 -1.03
C MET A 167 9.51 -12.36 -0.98
N LEU A 168 9.18 -12.99 0.17
CA LEU A 168 7.93 -13.75 0.31
C LEU A 168 6.70 -12.85 0.23
N TRP A 169 6.81 -11.63 0.75
CA TRP A 169 5.70 -10.70 0.87
C TRP A 169 5.23 -10.21 -0.50
N PHE A 170 6.18 -9.80 -1.38
CA PHE A 170 5.89 -9.49 -2.76
C PHE A 170 6.96 -10.07 -3.72
N PRO A 171 6.79 -11.33 -4.17
CA PRO A 171 7.78 -12.05 -4.97
C PRO A 171 8.29 -11.37 -6.24
N TYR A 172 7.49 -10.48 -6.83
CA TYR A 172 7.82 -9.74 -8.05
C TYR A 172 8.44 -8.37 -7.80
N ALA A 173 8.24 -7.80 -6.62
CA ALA A 173 8.63 -6.41 -6.35
C ALA A 173 9.78 -6.29 -5.34
N HIS A 174 9.72 -7.02 -4.24
CA HIS A 174 10.67 -6.89 -3.14
C HIS A 174 12.03 -7.50 -3.46
N ILE A 175 13.12 -6.79 -3.10
CA ILE A 175 14.48 -7.15 -3.49
C ILE A 175 15.39 -7.29 -2.27
N HIS A 176 15.41 -6.27 -1.42
CA HIS A 176 16.27 -6.21 -0.25
C HIS A 176 15.53 -5.57 0.93
N ASN A 177 15.77 -6.10 2.11
CA ASN A 177 15.46 -5.44 3.36
C ASN A 177 16.57 -5.76 4.37
N SER A 178 17.05 -4.73 5.03
CA SER A 178 17.95 -4.86 6.18
C SER A 178 17.61 -3.75 7.18
N VAL A 179 17.99 -3.96 8.43
CA VAL A 179 17.73 -3.02 9.52
C VAL A 179 19.03 -2.55 10.13
N LYS A 180 19.07 -1.31 10.60
CA LYS A 180 20.27 -0.69 11.18
C LYS A 180 20.84 -1.47 12.38
N ASP A 181 19.95 -1.95 13.26
CA ASP A 181 20.33 -2.75 14.43
C ASP A 181 19.52 -4.06 14.44
N PRO A 182 20.04 -5.12 13.78
CA PRO A 182 19.37 -6.41 13.71
C PRO A 182 19.33 -7.15 15.06
N LYS A 183 20.28 -6.88 15.97
CA LYS A 183 20.29 -7.48 17.32
C LYS A 183 19.11 -6.94 18.14
N ARG A 184 18.91 -5.61 18.14
CA ARG A 184 17.78 -4.98 18.80
C ARG A 184 16.45 -5.46 18.19
N LEU A 185 16.37 -5.57 16.86
CA LEU A 185 15.14 -6.06 16.20
C LEU A 185 14.82 -7.51 16.59
N ALA A 186 15.82 -8.35 16.77
CA ALA A 186 15.66 -9.76 17.16
C ALA A 186 15.40 -9.98 18.66
N ASP A 187 15.64 -8.99 19.51
CA ASP A 187 15.56 -9.12 20.98
C ASP A 187 14.09 -9.20 21.44
N THR A 188 13.64 -10.39 21.80
CA THR A 188 12.28 -10.66 22.27
C THR A 188 12.00 -10.22 23.70
N SER A 189 13.01 -9.76 24.44
CA SER A 189 12.82 -9.14 25.76
C SER A 189 12.31 -7.71 25.67
N LEU A 190 12.45 -7.07 24.50
CA LEU A 190 11.96 -5.73 24.20
C LEU A 190 10.54 -5.79 23.62
N THR A 191 9.76 -4.74 23.88
CA THR A 191 8.47 -4.54 23.24
C THR A 191 8.62 -4.32 21.72
N TYR A 192 7.55 -4.52 20.96
CA TYR A 192 7.53 -4.29 19.52
C TYR A 192 8.04 -2.88 19.16
N GLY A 193 7.54 -1.84 19.84
CA GLY A 193 7.95 -0.46 19.58
C GLY A 193 9.43 -0.23 19.88
N GLU A 194 9.96 -0.77 20.98
CA GLU A 194 11.40 -0.67 21.33
C GLU A 194 12.29 -1.35 20.30
N ARG A 195 11.81 -2.41 19.66
CA ARG A 195 12.54 -3.13 18.60
C ARG A 195 12.54 -2.37 17.29
N LEU A 196 11.40 -1.84 16.86
CA LEU A 196 11.18 -1.29 15.53
C LEU A 196 11.41 0.23 15.44
N TYR A 197 10.85 1.01 16.40
CA TYR A 197 10.88 2.47 16.29
C TYR A 197 12.28 3.03 16.44
N GLY A 198 12.64 3.96 15.55
CA GLY A 198 14.00 4.50 15.49
C GLY A 198 15.08 3.48 15.12
N ASN A 199 14.70 2.38 14.47
CA ASN A 199 15.58 1.36 13.91
C ASN A 199 15.36 1.30 12.37
N PRO A 200 15.95 2.21 11.59
CA PRO A 200 15.64 2.37 10.19
C PRO A 200 15.88 1.09 9.38
N ASN A 201 14.96 0.84 8.45
CA ASN A 201 15.03 -0.28 7.50
C ASN A 201 15.47 0.25 6.14
N HIS A 202 16.55 -0.30 5.58
CA HIS A 202 16.92 -0.10 4.19
C HIS A 202 16.16 -1.09 3.32
N ILE A 203 15.40 -0.58 2.36
CA ILE A 203 14.63 -1.39 1.43
C ILE A 203 15.02 -1.08 -0.02
N THR A 204 14.96 -2.11 -0.88
CA THR A 204 14.91 -1.91 -2.33
C THR A 204 13.77 -2.73 -2.91
N GLU A 205 12.98 -2.09 -3.75
CA GLU A 205 11.78 -2.69 -4.33
C GLU A 205 11.34 -1.99 -5.61
N TYR A 206 10.36 -2.56 -6.31
CA TYR A 206 9.67 -1.92 -7.41
C TYR A 206 8.26 -1.51 -7.00
N ILE A 207 7.90 -0.25 -7.26
CA ILE A 207 6.52 0.24 -7.22
C ILE A 207 6.14 0.57 -8.66
N GLY A 208 5.40 -0.33 -9.29
CA GLY A 208 5.20 -0.28 -10.73
C GLY A 208 6.51 -0.33 -11.51
N ASN A 209 6.80 0.71 -12.29
CA ASN A 209 8.07 0.85 -13.03
C ASN A 209 9.18 1.54 -12.23
N MET A 210 8.85 2.12 -11.09
CA MET A 210 9.81 2.85 -10.29
C MET A 210 10.61 1.88 -9.41
N PHE A 211 11.93 1.95 -9.53
CA PHE A 211 12.85 1.32 -8.58
C PHE A 211 13.03 2.25 -7.39
N LEU A 212 12.60 1.80 -6.22
CA LEU A 212 12.77 2.48 -4.96
C LEU A 212 13.97 1.89 -4.22
N ASP A 213 14.97 2.72 -3.96
CA ASP A 213 16.06 2.46 -3.03
C ASP A 213 15.90 3.45 -1.87
N GLY A 214 15.45 2.96 -0.71
CA GLY A 214 14.95 3.83 0.33
C GLY A 214 15.17 3.35 1.75
N VAL A 215 14.92 4.27 2.67
CA VAL A 215 14.91 4.02 4.12
C VAL A 215 13.51 4.24 4.66
N ILE A 216 12.98 3.24 5.35
CA ILE A 216 11.76 3.39 6.15
C ILE A 216 12.18 3.70 7.60
N SER A 217 11.80 4.86 8.07
CA SER A 217 11.95 5.29 9.46
C SER A 217 10.62 5.11 10.20
N PHE A 218 10.43 3.93 10.79
CA PHE A 218 9.27 3.64 11.63
C PHE A 218 9.33 4.41 12.94
N ASP A 219 8.16 4.85 13.42
CA ASP A 219 8.02 5.54 14.70
C ASP A 219 6.65 5.34 15.33
N ASP A 220 6.51 5.77 16.59
CA ASP A 220 5.22 5.92 17.24
C ASP A 220 4.31 6.81 16.39
N PRO A 221 3.05 6.44 16.15
CA PRO A 221 2.17 7.19 15.24
C PRO A 221 1.95 8.65 15.67
N SER A 222 2.10 8.97 16.96
CA SER A 222 2.04 10.36 17.43
C SER A 222 3.19 11.24 16.92
N ALA A 223 4.33 10.65 16.54
CA ALA A 223 5.42 11.38 15.89
C ALA A 223 5.00 11.98 14.54
N PHE A 224 3.97 11.41 13.92
CA PHE A 224 3.40 11.87 12.65
C PHE A 224 2.11 12.71 12.84
N GLY A 225 1.71 12.96 14.09
CA GLY A 225 0.52 13.76 14.43
C GLY A 225 -0.77 12.94 14.57
N VAL A 226 -0.66 11.61 14.64
CA VAL A 226 -1.81 10.75 14.93
C VAL A 226 -2.16 10.86 16.42
N ASP A 227 -3.46 10.98 16.71
CA ASP A 227 -3.97 11.14 18.09
C ASP A 227 -4.01 9.77 18.78
N LYS A 228 -3.20 9.59 19.85
CA LYS A 228 -3.15 8.34 20.61
C LYS A 228 -4.49 7.99 21.27
N ALA A 229 -5.18 8.97 21.81
CA ALA A 229 -6.47 8.73 22.45
C ALA A 229 -7.51 8.24 21.43
N LEU A 230 -7.40 8.71 20.18
CA LEU A 230 -8.25 8.25 19.10
C LEU A 230 -7.85 6.83 18.62
N ILE A 231 -6.55 6.52 18.55
CA ILE A 231 -6.05 5.16 18.25
C ILE A 231 -6.65 4.17 19.27
N GLU A 232 -6.53 4.46 20.56
CA GLU A 232 -7.03 3.61 21.63
C GLU A 232 -8.56 3.48 21.57
N LYS A 233 -9.28 4.59 21.39
CA LYS A 233 -10.73 4.62 21.26
C LYS A 233 -11.25 3.76 20.12
N GLU A 234 -10.58 3.79 18.96
CA GLU A 234 -10.94 3.03 17.77
C GLU A 234 -10.37 1.59 17.81
N GLY A 235 -9.65 1.21 18.89
CA GLY A 235 -9.18 -0.15 19.15
C GLY A 235 -7.96 -0.58 18.32
N PHE A 236 -7.21 0.35 17.71
CA PHE A 236 -5.99 0.01 16.98
C PHE A 236 -4.87 -0.37 17.94
N THR A 237 -4.31 -1.55 17.77
CA THR A 237 -3.25 -2.12 18.61
C THR A 237 -1.93 -2.32 17.87
N PHE A 238 -1.98 -2.45 16.53
CA PHE A 238 -0.79 -2.57 15.70
C PHE A 238 -0.49 -1.25 14.98
N ASN A 239 0.80 -0.90 14.89
CA ASN A 239 1.31 0.23 14.12
C ASN A 239 2.63 -0.09 13.41
N ALA A 240 2.70 0.15 12.10
CA ALA A 240 3.93 0.20 11.32
C ALA A 240 3.97 1.48 10.47
N SER A 241 3.66 2.62 11.09
CA SER A 241 3.71 3.92 10.44
C SER A 241 5.14 4.47 10.38
N GLY A 242 5.45 5.20 9.31
CA GLY A 242 6.80 5.71 9.11
C GLY A 242 6.92 6.72 7.96
N ILE A 243 8.14 7.21 7.82
CA ILE A 243 8.55 8.02 6.67
C ILE A 243 9.46 7.17 5.78
N ILE A 244 9.16 7.15 4.49
CA ILE A 244 10.06 6.62 3.47
C ILE A 244 10.84 7.79 2.89
N SER A 245 12.18 7.67 2.91
CA SER A 245 13.14 8.61 2.35
C SER A 245 14.02 7.89 1.33
N PRO A 246 14.60 8.57 0.31
CA PRO A 246 15.64 7.97 -0.52
C PRO A 246 16.85 7.54 0.32
N TRP A 247 17.52 6.47 -0.07
CA TRP A 247 18.72 5.98 0.62
C TRP A 247 19.85 7.01 0.67
N ASP A 248 20.04 7.76 -0.42
CA ASP A 248 21.03 8.83 -0.54
C ASP A 248 20.61 10.16 0.13
N ALA A 249 19.36 10.26 0.63
CA ALA A 249 18.82 11.43 1.31
C ALA A 249 17.88 11.01 2.47
N PRO A 250 18.40 10.30 3.49
CA PRO A 250 17.58 9.65 4.53
C PRO A 250 16.87 10.63 5.48
N ASP A 251 17.24 11.91 5.45
CA ASP A 251 16.63 13.00 6.21
C ASP A 251 15.57 13.79 5.42
N THR A 252 15.20 13.31 4.21
CA THR A 252 14.27 13.98 3.31
C THR A 252 13.01 13.12 3.14
N PRO A 253 11.85 13.51 3.69
CA PRO A 253 10.61 12.78 3.52
C PRO A 253 10.19 12.73 2.05
N LEU A 254 9.84 11.54 1.55
CA LEU A 254 9.24 11.33 0.24
C LEU A 254 7.82 10.79 0.38
N VAL A 255 7.61 9.85 1.30
CA VAL A 255 6.28 9.26 1.57
C VAL A 255 6.05 9.26 3.08
N LEU A 256 4.93 9.83 3.52
CA LEU A 256 4.35 9.53 4.82
C LEU A 256 3.48 8.28 4.66
N MET A 257 3.75 7.26 5.46
CA MET A 257 3.03 6.00 5.47
C MET A 257 2.38 5.79 6.84
N ILE A 258 1.08 5.55 6.87
CA ILE A 258 0.34 5.21 8.09
C ILE A 258 -0.25 3.81 7.90
N HIS A 259 0.20 2.87 8.73
CA HIS A 259 -0.32 1.52 8.85
C HIS A 259 -0.82 1.30 10.27
N LEU A 260 -2.12 1.18 10.42
CA LEU A 260 -2.76 0.89 11.71
C LEU A 260 -3.66 -0.32 11.54
N ALA A 261 -3.64 -1.23 12.53
CA ALA A 261 -4.52 -2.38 12.51
C ALA A 261 -5.10 -2.70 13.89
N ARG A 262 -6.26 -3.38 13.89
CA ARG A 262 -6.97 -3.83 15.07
C ARG A 262 -7.50 -5.24 14.90
N ASP A 263 -7.56 -5.99 15.98
CA ASP A 263 -8.19 -7.30 16.00
C ASP A 263 -9.71 -7.15 16.02
N THR A 264 -10.40 -7.91 15.15
CA THR A 264 -11.86 -7.97 15.06
C THR A 264 -12.33 -9.43 15.03
N PRO A 265 -13.63 -9.70 15.24
CA PRO A 265 -14.15 -11.07 15.06
C PRO A 265 -13.95 -11.66 13.65
N ALA A 266 -13.78 -10.81 12.63
CA ALA A 266 -13.52 -11.23 11.24
C ALA A 266 -12.03 -11.50 10.97
N GLY A 267 -11.14 -11.21 11.92
CA GLY A 267 -9.69 -11.23 11.80
C GLY A 267 -9.08 -9.84 11.98
N LEU A 268 -7.82 -9.69 11.60
CA LEU A 268 -7.18 -8.38 11.69
C LEU A 268 -7.72 -7.43 10.61
N GLU A 269 -8.16 -6.26 10.99
CA GLU A 269 -8.52 -5.17 10.10
C GLU A 269 -7.41 -4.12 10.07
N MET A 270 -6.92 -3.78 8.87
CA MET A 270 -5.83 -2.83 8.66
C MET A 270 -6.26 -1.70 7.74
N ILE A 271 -5.85 -0.49 8.09
CA ILE A 271 -5.93 0.68 7.21
C ILE A 271 -4.51 1.13 6.83
N ASN A 272 -4.32 1.35 5.53
CA ASN A 272 -3.08 1.88 4.98
C ASN A 272 -3.35 3.21 4.29
N ARG A 273 -2.48 4.19 4.54
CA ARG A 273 -2.55 5.53 3.96
C ARG A 273 -1.15 5.98 3.59
N TYR A 274 -1.04 6.53 2.39
CA TYR A 274 0.23 7.01 1.83
C TYR A 274 0.05 8.42 1.30
N TRP A 275 0.93 9.32 1.73
CA TRP A 275 1.05 10.66 1.17
C TRP A 275 2.41 10.77 0.50
N ILE A 276 2.41 10.93 -0.83
CA ILE A 276 3.58 10.78 -1.70
C ILE A 276 3.91 12.15 -2.29
N GLY A 277 5.13 12.64 -2.04
CA GLY A 277 5.59 13.94 -2.51
C GLY A 277 5.89 14.91 -1.37
N ALA A 278 5.37 16.14 -1.45
CA ALA A 278 5.70 17.19 -0.48
C ALA A 278 4.46 17.93 0.03
N HIS A 279 4.44 18.20 1.32
CA HIS A 279 3.41 19.00 1.99
C HIS A 279 3.99 19.87 3.09
N ASP A 280 3.43 21.06 3.34
CA ASP A 280 3.93 21.99 4.36
C ASP A 280 3.85 21.40 5.78
N SER A 281 2.89 20.53 6.05
CA SER A 281 2.78 19.83 7.33
C SER A 281 3.96 18.92 7.68
N PHE A 282 4.85 18.60 6.74
CA PHE A 282 6.04 17.77 7.01
C PHE A 282 7.07 18.46 7.90
N ASP A 283 7.01 19.79 8.06
CA ASP A 283 7.87 20.51 9.01
C ASP A 283 7.59 20.18 10.48
N ARG A 284 6.42 19.55 10.79
CA ARG A 284 6.12 19.06 12.14
C ARG A 284 6.90 17.80 12.54
N PHE A 285 7.47 17.08 11.58
CA PHE A 285 8.22 15.85 11.86
C PHE A 285 9.58 16.17 12.49
N LYS A 286 9.69 16.01 13.81
CA LYS A 286 10.89 16.39 14.58
C LYS A 286 12.18 15.72 14.08
N LYS A 287 12.09 14.50 13.56
CA LYS A 287 13.24 13.76 12.99
C LYS A 287 13.65 14.23 11.60
N PHE A 288 12.84 15.07 10.95
CA PHE A 288 13.04 15.55 9.59
C PHE A 288 12.98 17.09 9.54
N PRO A 289 13.94 17.80 10.17
CA PRO A 289 13.93 19.26 10.22
C PRO A 289 14.00 19.87 8.83
N GLY A 290 13.09 20.82 8.53
CA GLY A 290 12.93 21.40 7.20
C GLY A 290 12.34 20.41 6.19
N GLY A 291 11.55 19.43 6.66
CA GLY A 291 10.99 18.35 5.87
C GLY A 291 10.21 18.82 4.67
N ALA A 292 9.36 19.84 4.82
CA ALA A 292 8.56 20.39 3.73
C ALA A 292 9.42 20.94 2.59
N SER A 293 10.44 21.75 2.90
CA SER A 293 11.32 22.35 1.89
C SER A 293 12.19 21.31 1.18
N LYS A 294 12.73 20.35 1.94
CA LYS A 294 13.52 19.24 1.42
C LYS A 294 12.69 18.36 0.49
N SER A 295 11.47 17.97 0.89
CA SER A 295 10.54 17.20 0.08
C SER A 295 10.16 17.91 -1.22
N LYS A 296 9.90 19.23 -1.17
CA LYS A 296 9.64 20.03 -2.37
C LYS A 296 10.83 20.04 -3.35
N ALA A 297 12.05 20.15 -2.82
CA ALA A 297 13.25 20.10 -3.65
C ALA A 297 13.47 18.70 -4.25
N LEU A 298 13.28 17.64 -3.47
CA LEU A 298 13.37 16.25 -3.90
C LEU A 298 12.34 15.93 -4.99
N THR A 299 11.07 16.25 -4.77
CA THR A 299 9.97 16.03 -5.71
C THR A 299 10.27 16.66 -7.07
N ARG A 300 10.82 17.88 -7.06
CA ARG A 300 11.30 18.59 -8.27
C ARG A 300 12.47 17.88 -8.94
N LYS A 301 13.50 17.48 -8.14
CA LYS A 301 14.69 16.77 -8.63
C LYS A 301 14.32 15.44 -9.31
N MET A 302 13.34 14.73 -8.76
CA MET A 302 12.84 13.47 -9.29
C MET A 302 11.89 13.63 -10.49
N GLY A 303 11.52 14.87 -10.88
CA GLY A 303 10.57 15.11 -11.97
C GLY A 303 9.14 14.64 -11.65
N LEU A 304 8.77 14.61 -10.37
CA LEU A 304 7.45 14.21 -9.91
C LEU A 304 6.45 15.36 -10.12
N ASP A 305 6.05 15.58 -11.36
CA ASP A 305 4.93 16.44 -11.69
C ASP A 305 3.59 15.79 -11.29
N LYS A 306 2.47 16.49 -11.55
CA LYS A 306 1.13 15.98 -11.19
C LYS A 306 0.83 14.62 -11.78
N ALA A 307 1.18 14.39 -13.04
CA ALA A 307 0.91 13.13 -13.72
C ALA A 307 1.78 11.98 -13.15
N ALA A 308 3.05 12.27 -12.87
CA ALA A 308 3.97 11.33 -12.23
C ALA A 308 3.55 10.97 -10.81
N LEU A 309 3.11 11.97 -10.02
CA LEU A 309 2.59 11.76 -8.66
C LEU A 309 1.30 10.95 -8.67
N GLU A 310 0.34 11.25 -9.55
CA GLU A 310 -0.90 10.50 -9.68
C GLU A 310 -0.62 9.03 -10.07
N ASN A 311 0.28 8.83 -11.04
CA ASN A 311 0.69 7.49 -11.42
C ASN A 311 1.40 6.76 -10.27
N PHE A 312 2.24 7.43 -9.50
CA PHE A 312 2.90 6.84 -8.34
C PHE A 312 1.87 6.39 -7.27
N ALA A 313 0.87 7.22 -6.98
CA ALA A 313 -0.17 6.85 -6.03
C ALA A 313 -1.03 5.68 -6.54
N TYR A 314 -1.35 5.62 -7.83
CA TYR A 314 -2.02 4.49 -8.44
C TYR A 314 -1.21 3.19 -8.32
N GLU A 315 0.09 3.22 -8.68
CA GLU A 315 0.97 2.06 -8.57
C GLU A 315 1.22 1.66 -7.10
N MET A 316 1.24 2.63 -6.16
CA MET A 316 1.31 2.37 -4.72
C MET A 316 0.06 1.63 -4.23
N ALA A 317 -1.14 2.03 -4.67
CA ALA A 317 -2.38 1.32 -4.31
C ALA A 317 -2.42 -0.11 -4.88
N LEU A 318 -1.92 -0.33 -6.09
CA LEU A 318 -1.76 -1.67 -6.68
C LEU A 318 -0.73 -2.51 -5.93
N HIS A 319 0.39 -1.91 -5.54
CA HIS A 319 1.46 -2.55 -4.78
C HIS A 319 0.92 -3.01 -3.42
N ASP A 320 0.33 -2.09 -2.67
CA ASP A 320 -0.28 -2.33 -1.36
C ASP A 320 -1.31 -3.48 -1.41
N MET A 321 -2.31 -3.41 -2.32
CA MET A 321 -3.31 -4.47 -2.37
C MET A 321 -2.73 -5.84 -2.73
N THR A 322 -1.66 -5.87 -3.54
CA THR A 322 -1.03 -7.13 -3.95
C THR A 322 -0.20 -7.73 -2.84
N GLU A 323 0.67 -6.94 -2.22
CA GLU A 323 1.57 -7.41 -1.16
C GLU A 323 0.81 -7.85 0.08
N PHE A 324 -0.13 -7.05 0.58
CA PHE A 324 -0.89 -7.38 1.78
C PHE A 324 -1.82 -8.58 1.55
N THR A 325 -2.42 -8.70 0.36
CA THR A 325 -3.18 -9.91 0.03
C THR A 325 -2.29 -11.15 -0.04
N CYS A 326 -1.07 -11.02 -0.57
CA CYS A 326 -0.09 -12.11 -0.59
C CYS A 326 0.31 -12.52 0.82
N LEU A 327 0.67 -11.55 1.69
CA LEU A 327 1.03 -11.79 3.09
C LEU A 327 -0.10 -12.48 3.86
N GLY A 328 -1.32 -12.02 3.71
CA GLY A 328 -2.50 -12.58 4.38
C GLY A 328 -2.76 -14.06 4.09
N LYS A 329 -2.23 -14.61 2.99
CA LYS A 329 -2.37 -16.02 2.67
C LYS A 329 -1.52 -16.96 3.53
N PHE A 330 -0.41 -16.48 4.05
CA PHE A 330 0.56 -17.37 4.70
C PHE A 330 1.01 -16.89 6.09
N LEU A 331 0.67 -15.66 6.50
CA LEU A 331 1.18 -15.07 7.73
C LEU A 331 0.84 -15.93 8.98
N ALA A 332 -0.40 -16.41 9.08
CA ALA A 332 -0.80 -17.23 10.22
C ALA A 332 -0.03 -18.56 10.28
N ASP A 333 0.23 -19.20 9.14
CA ASP A 333 0.93 -20.46 9.06
C ASP A 333 2.43 -20.32 9.37
N ILE A 334 3.10 -19.33 8.74
CA ILE A 334 4.52 -19.09 8.99
C ILE A 334 4.77 -18.59 10.43
N TYR A 335 3.81 -17.85 11.01
CA TYR A 335 3.87 -17.45 12.42
C TYR A 335 3.87 -18.68 13.33
N LYS A 336 2.91 -19.61 13.17
CA LYS A 336 2.81 -20.84 13.97
C LYS A 336 4.05 -21.71 13.87
N GLU A 337 4.63 -21.83 12.66
CA GLU A 337 5.86 -22.63 12.48
C GLU A 337 7.06 -22.05 13.22
N ASN A 338 7.14 -20.73 13.35
CA ASN A 338 8.25 -20.05 14.04
C ASN A 338 7.96 -19.80 15.53
N ASN A 339 6.72 -20.01 15.99
CA ASN A 339 6.27 -19.79 17.38
C ASN A 339 5.38 -20.96 17.85
N PRO A 340 5.91 -22.19 17.96
CA PRO A 340 5.10 -23.40 18.21
C PRO A 340 4.40 -23.40 19.57
N ASN A 341 4.80 -22.53 20.49
CA ASN A 341 4.25 -22.44 21.86
C ASN A 341 3.36 -21.19 22.05
N SER A 342 2.98 -20.46 20.98
CA SER A 342 2.21 -19.23 21.06
C SER A 342 0.71 -19.45 20.84
#